data_49c8feadc12d34a0aa2da293595556b7
#
_entry.id   49c8feadc12d34a0aa2da293595556b7
#
_cell.length_a   1.000
_cell.length_b   1.000
_cell.length_c   1.000
_cell.angle_alpha   90.00
_cell.angle_beta   90.00
_cell.angle_gamma   90.00
#
_symmetry.space_group_name_H-M   'P 1'
#
loop_
_entity.id
_entity.type
_entity.pdbx_description
1 polymer ?
#
loop_
_entity_poly.entity_id
_entity_poly.type
_entity_poly.pdbx_seq_one_letter_code
_entity_poly.pdbx_strand_id
1 'polypeptide(L)'
;MRRSPSFLAGAASAAAVLALALPAPALAADGDGGFTIKDSRIAESSGLAASHLHPGIYWTHNDSDDGPYIYAVDSRTGETVATITMKGVGAPRDVEAISLGPDGDLYVGDIGDNLGGKWSYVWIYKLPEPKVLKDQTIRATQYVVKYADGPRNAEALMVHPKTGRVYIADKNEDGGHLYEGPARLSTSGTNIFRPVATIDLWVTDGAFSPDGQQLVVRGYFGGIAYAWNDGRPKRQGRLNVPLQRQGESVTYTPDGSRLMYGSEGKDSPVQPGSVPGGGSGSKSPSEGVV
;
A
#
# COMPACT_ATOMS: atom_id res chain seq x y z
N MET A 1 17.71 -26.18 91.04
CA MET A 1 17.13 -24.82 90.91
C MET A 1 17.89 -24.09 89.83
N ARG A 2 17.36 -24.01 88.59
CA ARG A 2 17.75 -23.03 87.62
C ARG A 2 16.55 -22.87 86.63
N ARG A 3 15.97 -21.66 86.55
CA ARG A 3 14.85 -21.30 85.70
C ARG A 3 15.38 -20.95 84.29
N SER A 4 14.76 -21.52 83.26
CA SER A 4 14.97 -21.12 81.88
C SER A 4 14.02 -20.02 81.45
N PRO A 5 14.42 -19.02 80.67
CA PRO A 5 13.51 -18.03 80.10
C PRO A 5 12.98 -18.47 78.74
N SER A 6 11.68 -18.31 78.55
CA SER A 6 10.98 -18.54 77.29
C SER A 6 11.20 -17.35 76.34
N PHE A 7 11.64 -17.63 75.14
CA PHE A 7 11.70 -16.66 74.03
C PHE A 7 10.40 -16.74 73.19
N LEU A 8 9.66 -15.66 73.14
CA LEU A 8 8.57 -15.45 72.21
C LEU A 8 9.14 -15.07 70.86
N ALA A 9 8.88 -15.89 69.84
CA ALA A 9 9.17 -15.56 68.46
C ALA A 9 7.99 -14.79 67.83
N GLY A 10 8.21 -13.51 67.51
CA GLY A 10 7.27 -12.70 66.76
C GLY A 10 7.41 -13.01 65.25
N ALA A 11 6.34 -13.48 64.64
CA ALA A 11 6.26 -13.63 63.20
C ALA A 11 5.92 -12.27 62.53
N ALA A 12 6.85 -11.72 61.78
CA ALA A 12 6.60 -10.55 60.93
C ALA A 12 6.07 -11.03 59.59
N SER A 13 4.80 -10.75 59.29
CA SER A 13 4.20 -10.99 57.99
C SER A 13 4.58 -9.86 57.03
N ALA A 14 5.42 -10.18 56.06
CA ALA A 14 5.70 -9.28 54.95
C ALA A 14 4.58 -9.40 53.88
N ALA A 15 3.74 -8.40 53.75
CA ALA A 15 2.78 -8.29 52.67
C ALA A 15 3.49 -7.82 51.39
N ALA A 16 3.65 -8.73 50.42
CA ALA A 16 4.13 -8.37 49.09
C ALA A 16 3.00 -7.71 48.31
N VAL A 17 3.12 -6.41 48.03
CA VAL A 17 2.23 -5.68 47.12
C VAL A 17 2.64 -6.01 45.70
N LEU A 18 1.89 -6.87 45.03
CA LEU A 18 2.03 -7.15 43.61
C LEU A 18 1.43 -5.98 42.81
N ALA A 19 2.27 -5.06 42.33
CA ALA A 19 1.85 -4.01 41.42
C ALA A 19 1.55 -4.64 40.05
N LEU A 20 0.29 -4.84 39.73
CA LEU A 20 -0.16 -5.12 38.37
C LEU A 20 0.10 -3.88 37.50
N ALA A 21 1.16 -3.93 36.70
CA ALA A 21 1.37 -2.97 35.61
C ALA A 21 0.29 -3.23 34.56
N LEU A 22 -0.74 -2.40 34.53
CA LEU A 22 -1.67 -2.33 33.40
C LEU A 22 -0.88 -1.87 32.17
N PRO A 23 -1.01 -2.55 31.01
CA PRO A 23 -0.42 -2.02 29.79
C PRO A 23 -1.02 -0.64 29.54
N ALA A 24 -0.16 0.37 29.41
CA ALA A 24 -0.57 1.68 28.93
C ALA A 24 -1.28 1.50 27.58
N PRO A 25 -2.42 2.16 27.33
CA PRO A 25 -2.99 2.18 26.00
C PRO A 25 -1.92 2.71 25.05
N ALA A 26 -1.56 1.90 24.04
CA ALA A 26 -0.78 2.41 22.93
C ALA A 26 -1.57 3.60 22.38
N LEU A 27 -1.04 4.81 22.55
CA LEU A 27 -1.55 5.97 21.84
C LEU A 27 -1.50 5.58 20.37
N ALA A 28 -2.68 5.46 19.75
CA ALA A 28 -2.79 5.36 18.30
C ALA A 28 -1.97 6.54 17.77
N ALA A 29 -0.93 6.24 17.00
CA ALA A 29 -0.18 7.28 16.32
C ALA A 29 -1.19 8.01 15.43
N ASP A 30 -1.38 9.31 15.65
CA ASP A 30 -2.15 10.22 14.79
C ASP A 30 -1.42 10.34 13.43
N GLY A 31 -1.22 9.22 12.71
CA GLY A 31 -0.33 9.14 11.56
C GLY A 31 -1.02 9.11 10.20
N ASP A 32 -2.33 8.80 10.13
CA ASP A 32 -3.01 8.70 8.83
C ASP A 32 -3.80 9.96 8.47
N GLY A 33 -3.36 11.10 8.95
CA GLY A 33 -3.66 12.40 8.41
C GLY A 33 -2.90 12.64 7.09
N GLY A 34 -3.28 13.65 6.32
CA GLY A 34 -2.51 14.02 5.12
C GLY A 34 -1.08 14.44 5.49
N PHE A 35 -0.13 14.16 4.61
CA PHE A 35 1.26 14.58 4.73
C PHE A 35 1.83 15.01 3.37
N THR A 36 3.00 15.64 3.39
CA THR A 36 3.72 16.05 2.18
C THR A 36 5.02 15.28 2.11
N ILE A 37 5.34 14.68 0.98
CA ILE A 37 6.63 14.04 0.72
C ILE A 37 7.68 15.14 0.52
N LYS A 38 8.65 15.25 1.45
CA LYS A 38 9.63 16.34 1.46
C LYS A 38 10.95 16.02 0.79
N ASP A 39 11.19 14.76 0.47
CA ASP A 39 12.42 14.33 -0.17
C ASP A 39 12.47 14.82 -1.63
N SER A 40 13.39 15.71 -1.92
CA SER A 40 13.53 16.30 -3.27
C SER A 40 13.94 15.30 -4.35
N ARG A 41 14.38 14.09 -3.97
CA ARG A 41 14.65 12.99 -4.90
C ARG A 41 13.36 12.35 -5.41
N ILE A 42 12.26 12.49 -4.67
CA ILE A 42 10.96 11.92 -5.03
C ILE A 42 10.15 13.03 -5.71
N ALA A 43 10.31 13.14 -7.03
CA ALA A 43 9.64 14.14 -7.85
C ALA A 43 8.54 13.55 -8.73
N GLU A 44 8.52 12.23 -8.91
CA GLU A 44 7.62 11.50 -9.79
C GLU A 44 7.01 10.30 -9.05
N SER A 45 6.45 10.57 -7.83
CA SER A 45 5.83 9.52 -7.00
C SER A 45 4.57 8.98 -7.69
N SER A 46 4.68 7.83 -8.35
CA SER A 46 3.60 7.21 -9.12
C SER A 46 2.82 6.14 -8.33
N GLY A 47 3.47 5.42 -7.41
CA GLY A 47 2.83 4.38 -6.59
C GLY A 47 2.96 4.65 -5.08
N LEU A 48 2.02 4.11 -4.30
CA LEU A 48 2.00 4.22 -2.84
C LEU A 48 1.54 2.92 -2.18
N ALA A 49 2.29 2.41 -1.21
CA ALA A 49 1.89 1.25 -0.41
C ALA A 49 2.10 1.50 1.08
N ALA A 50 1.06 1.33 1.88
CA ALA A 50 1.18 1.42 3.35
C ALA A 50 1.94 0.22 3.90
N SER A 51 2.94 0.47 4.75
CA SER A 51 3.75 -0.57 5.37
C SER A 51 2.93 -1.45 6.32
N HIS A 52 3.14 -2.76 6.29
CA HIS A 52 2.56 -3.68 7.27
C HIS A 52 3.44 -3.83 8.53
N LEU A 53 4.76 -3.63 8.40
CA LEU A 53 5.70 -3.79 9.50
C LEU A 53 5.89 -2.50 10.31
N HIS A 54 5.70 -1.35 9.70
CA HIS A 54 6.06 -0.04 10.27
C HIS A 54 4.87 0.92 10.23
N PRO A 55 4.07 1.03 11.30
CA PRO A 55 2.93 1.94 11.34
C PRO A 55 3.30 3.39 10.97
N GLY A 56 2.53 3.99 10.07
CA GLY A 56 2.74 5.35 9.58
C GLY A 56 3.83 5.49 8.51
N ILE A 57 4.40 4.39 8.03
CA ILE A 57 5.34 4.40 6.90
C ILE A 57 4.63 4.04 5.62
N TYR A 58 4.97 4.77 4.55
CA TYR A 58 4.51 4.52 3.19
C TYR A 58 5.69 4.30 2.26
N TRP A 59 5.60 3.25 1.45
CA TRP A 59 6.54 2.95 0.40
C TRP A 59 6.12 3.63 -0.89
N THR A 60 7.08 4.25 -1.58
CA THR A 60 6.89 4.89 -2.88
C THR A 60 8.15 4.73 -3.74
N HIS A 61 8.09 5.17 -4.98
CA HIS A 61 9.17 5.17 -5.97
C HIS A 61 8.98 6.36 -6.91
N ASN A 62 9.94 6.63 -7.77
CA ASN A 62 9.74 7.48 -8.94
C ASN A 62 9.33 6.62 -10.14
N ASP A 63 8.59 7.20 -11.05
CA ASP A 63 8.16 6.63 -12.33
C ASP A 63 9.37 6.30 -13.23
N SER A 64 10.04 7.30 -13.75
CA SER A 64 11.11 7.16 -14.75
C SER A 64 12.39 7.86 -14.32
N ASP A 65 13.44 7.65 -15.10
CA ASP A 65 14.76 8.30 -14.95
C ASP A 65 15.42 8.19 -13.56
N ASP A 66 14.92 7.28 -12.70
CA ASP A 66 15.51 6.96 -11.41
C ASP A 66 16.22 5.59 -11.46
N GLY A 67 17.03 5.31 -10.47
CA GLY A 67 17.64 4.00 -10.31
C GLY A 67 16.63 2.97 -9.74
N PRO A 68 17.10 1.75 -9.43
CA PRO A 68 16.26 0.71 -8.83
C PRO A 68 15.98 1.01 -7.35
N TYR A 69 15.35 2.14 -7.08
CA TYR A 69 15.11 2.65 -5.72
C TYR A 69 13.64 2.58 -5.33
N ILE A 70 13.39 2.27 -4.05
CA ILE A 70 12.13 2.53 -3.38
C ILE A 70 12.41 3.27 -2.07
N TYR A 71 11.48 4.11 -1.66
CA TYR A 71 11.63 5.03 -0.55
C TYR A 71 10.58 4.75 0.52
N ALA A 72 11.01 4.70 1.78
CA ALA A 72 10.12 4.67 2.95
C ALA A 72 9.92 6.08 3.48
N VAL A 73 8.71 6.59 3.44
CA VAL A 73 8.35 7.93 3.91
C VAL A 73 7.55 7.84 5.20
N ASP A 74 7.96 8.57 6.24
CA ASP A 74 7.21 8.69 7.50
C ASP A 74 6.09 9.72 7.33
N SER A 75 4.84 9.29 7.43
CA SER A 75 3.65 10.15 7.28
C SER A 75 3.52 11.25 8.33
N ARG A 76 4.20 11.12 9.47
CA ARG A 76 4.18 12.14 10.53
C ARG A 76 5.08 13.33 10.22
N THR A 77 6.13 13.10 9.45
CA THR A 77 7.14 14.12 9.14
C THR A 77 7.22 14.46 7.66
N GLY A 78 6.84 13.53 6.79
CA GLY A 78 7.02 13.61 5.34
C GLY A 78 8.46 13.33 4.88
N GLU A 79 9.34 12.94 5.81
CA GLU A 79 10.75 12.66 5.53
C GLU A 79 10.95 11.21 5.08
N THR A 80 11.91 10.98 4.18
CA THR A 80 12.38 9.63 3.84
C THR A 80 13.23 9.08 4.98
N VAL A 81 12.84 7.95 5.53
CA VAL A 81 13.52 7.26 6.64
C VAL A 81 14.35 6.06 6.19
N ALA A 82 14.17 5.61 4.95
CA ALA A 82 14.99 4.59 4.32
C ALA A 82 14.92 4.67 2.80
N THR A 83 16.04 4.45 2.14
CA THR A 83 16.13 4.22 0.70
C THR A 83 16.60 2.79 0.46
N ILE A 84 15.83 2.00 -0.28
CA ILE A 84 16.17 0.63 -0.63
C ILE A 84 16.64 0.59 -2.08
N THR A 85 17.87 0.13 -2.28
CA THR A 85 18.37 -0.19 -3.61
C THR A 85 18.04 -1.64 -3.94
N MET A 86 17.24 -1.88 -4.97
CA MET A 86 16.92 -3.22 -5.44
C MET A 86 18.12 -3.79 -6.21
N LYS A 87 18.62 -4.95 -5.77
CA LYS A 87 19.71 -5.69 -6.44
C LYS A 87 19.19 -6.92 -7.15
N GLY A 88 19.73 -7.22 -8.32
CA GLY A 88 19.33 -8.40 -9.11
C GLY A 88 18.22 -8.12 -10.11
N VAL A 89 17.92 -6.86 -10.31
CA VAL A 89 17.08 -6.32 -11.38
C VAL A 89 17.97 -5.57 -12.38
N GLY A 90 17.50 -5.40 -13.61
CA GLY A 90 18.16 -4.52 -14.59
C GLY A 90 17.99 -3.05 -14.25
N ALA A 91 18.26 -2.18 -15.23
CA ALA A 91 17.83 -0.79 -15.13
C ALA A 91 16.29 -0.76 -15.29
N PRO A 92 15.54 -0.26 -14.30
CA PRO A 92 14.10 -0.04 -14.46
C PRO A 92 13.84 0.89 -15.65
N ARG A 93 12.70 0.72 -16.31
CA ARG A 93 12.36 1.48 -17.51
C ARG A 93 11.24 2.50 -17.25
N ASP A 94 10.19 2.03 -16.60
CA ASP A 94 8.94 2.78 -16.43
C ASP A 94 8.17 2.18 -15.24
N VAL A 95 8.57 2.59 -14.01
CA VAL A 95 8.08 2.01 -12.75
C VAL A 95 6.83 2.75 -12.32
N GLU A 96 5.68 2.10 -12.36
CA GLU A 96 4.39 2.76 -12.19
C GLU A 96 3.67 2.40 -10.89
N ALA A 97 4.04 1.29 -10.27
CA ALA A 97 3.25 0.82 -9.15
C ALA A 97 4.08 0.12 -8.07
N ILE A 98 3.59 0.20 -6.84
CA ILE A 98 4.08 -0.58 -5.71
C ILE A 98 2.91 -1.12 -4.88
N SER A 99 2.99 -2.38 -4.48
CA SER A 99 1.96 -3.04 -3.67
C SER A 99 2.60 -3.95 -2.64
N LEU A 100 1.90 -4.21 -1.53
CA LEU A 100 2.34 -5.14 -0.50
C LEU A 100 1.52 -6.43 -0.58
N GLY A 101 2.21 -7.57 -0.59
CA GLY A 101 1.57 -8.88 -0.61
C GLY A 101 1.31 -9.48 0.77
N PRO A 102 0.47 -10.53 0.86
CA PRO A 102 0.19 -11.22 2.13
C PRO A 102 1.38 -12.01 2.67
N ASP A 103 2.40 -12.20 1.86
CA ASP A 103 3.67 -12.83 2.21
C ASP A 103 4.66 -11.87 2.89
N GLY A 104 4.29 -10.58 3.01
CA GLY A 104 5.13 -9.53 3.58
C GLY A 104 6.19 -9.04 2.59
N ASP A 105 6.01 -9.28 1.31
CA ASP A 105 6.91 -8.81 0.27
C ASP A 105 6.31 -7.61 -0.47
N LEU A 106 7.19 -6.67 -0.84
CA LEU A 106 6.88 -5.57 -1.74
C LEU A 106 6.96 -6.06 -3.19
N TYR A 107 5.99 -5.65 -3.98
CA TYR A 107 5.89 -5.89 -5.42
C TYR A 107 5.96 -4.54 -6.12
N VAL A 108 6.96 -4.35 -6.96
CA VAL A 108 7.19 -3.13 -7.72
C VAL A 108 6.96 -3.43 -9.19
N GLY A 109 6.09 -2.65 -9.83
CA GLY A 109 5.69 -2.84 -11.21
C GLY A 109 6.45 -1.92 -12.15
N ASP A 110 7.43 -2.44 -12.87
CA ASP A 110 8.05 -1.81 -14.04
C ASP A 110 7.22 -2.20 -15.26
N ILE A 111 6.02 -1.60 -15.35
CA ILE A 111 4.91 -2.02 -16.18
C ILE A 111 4.38 -0.94 -17.12
N GLY A 112 4.87 0.29 -17.00
CA GLY A 112 4.61 1.36 -17.92
C GLY A 112 5.12 1.04 -19.32
N ASP A 113 4.61 1.73 -20.30
CA ASP A 113 5.10 1.74 -21.69
C ASP A 113 4.52 2.96 -22.39
N ASN A 114 4.97 4.15 -22.00
CA ASN A 114 4.51 5.44 -22.53
C ASN A 114 4.75 5.62 -24.03
N LEU A 115 5.43 4.65 -24.66
CA LEU A 115 5.56 4.57 -26.12
C LEU A 115 4.32 3.98 -26.81
N GLY A 116 3.22 3.82 -26.08
CA GLY A 116 1.94 3.31 -26.57
C GLY A 116 1.85 1.80 -26.58
N GLY A 117 2.42 1.13 -25.60
CA GLY A 117 2.35 -0.32 -25.46
C GLY A 117 3.13 -1.06 -26.54
N LYS A 118 4.44 -0.79 -26.66
CA LYS A 118 5.32 -1.42 -27.67
C LYS A 118 6.19 -2.52 -27.11
N TRP A 119 6.42 -2.54 -25.80
CA TRP A 119 7.30 -3.52 -25.20
C TRP A 119 6.64 -4.89 -25.14
N SER A 120 7.32 -5.86 -25.71
CA SER A 120 6.82 -7.25 -25.76
C SER A 120 6.73 -7.93 -24.41
N TYR A 121 7.33 -7.34 -23.37
CA TYR A 121 7.28 -7.76 -21.96
C TYR A 121 7.62 -6.61 -21.04
N VAL A 122 7.09 -6.70 -19.84
CA VAL A 122 7.34 -5.80 -18.70
C VAL A 122 7.79 -6.63 -17.50
N TRP A 123 8.08 -5.98 -16.35
CA TRP A 123 8.61 -6.68 -15.19
C TRP A 123 7.85 -6.39 -13.92
N ILE A 124 7.90 -7.36 -13.02
CA ILE A 124 7.55 -7.20 -11.61
C ILE A 124 8.81 -7.54 -10.82
N TYR A 125 9.17 -6.65 -9.89
CA TYR A 125 10.23 -6.87 -8.93
C TYR A 125 9.63 -7.19 -7.58
N LYS A 126 10.12 -8.24 -6.92
CA LYS A 126 9.61 -8.69 -5.63
C LYS A 126 10.74 -8.77 -4.62
N LEU A 127 10.59 -8.16 -3.45
CA LEU A 127 11.57 -8.16 -2.37
C LEU A 127 10.87 -8.13 -1.01
N PRO A 128 11.50 -8.72 0.05
CA PRO A 128 10.91 -8.67 1.37
C PRO A 128 10.81 -7.23 1.88
N GLU A 129 9.71 -6.90 2.55
CA GLU A 129 9.59 -5.62 3.26
C GLU A 129 10.71 -5.53 4.31
N PRO A 130 11.52 -4.46 4.32
CA PRO A 130 12.63 -4.32 5.26
C PRO A 130 12.17 -4.29 6.72
N LYS A 131 12.75 -5.14 7.56
CA LYS A 131 12.47 -5.16 9.01
C LYS A 131 13.06 -3.97 9.75
N VAL A 132 14.07 -3.33 9.17
CA VAL A 132 14.75 -2.17 9.75
C VAL A 132 14.77 -1.05 8.73
N LEU A 133 14.27 0.11 9.11
CA LEU A 133 14.25 1.30 8.27
C LEU A 133 15.63 1.96 8.30
N LYS A 134 16.41 1.73 7.26
CA LYS A 134 17.70 2.36 6.96
C LYS A 134 18.01 2.19 5.49
N ASP A 135 18.90 2.99 4.98
CA ASP A 135 19.45 2.83 3.63
C ASP A 135 20.16 1.48 3.51
N GLN A 136 19.76 0.68 2.54
CA GLN A 136 20.29 -0.66 2.34
C GLN A 136 20.02 -1.18 0.93
N THR A 137 20.78 -2.19 0.54
CA THR A 137 20.59 -2.92 -0.71
C THR A 137 19.94 -4.27 -0.42
N ILE A 138 18.81 -4.54 -1.08
CA ILE A 138 18.07 -5.80 -0.92
C ILE A 138 17.97 -6.49 -2.27
N ARG A 139 18.19 -7.81 -2.28
CA ARG A 139 17.98 -8.60 -3.50
C ARG A 139 16.49 -8.68 -3.80
N ALA A 140 16.11 -8.23 -5.00
CA ALA A 140 14.80 -8.45 -5.56
C ALA A 140 14.80 -9.61 -6.54
N THR A 141 13.66 -10.26 -6.69
CA THR A 141 13.38 -11.26 -7.70
C THR A 141 12.64 -10.61 -8.86
N GLN A 142 13.15 -10.74 -10.07
CA GLN A 142 12.53 -10.18 -11.27
C GLN A 142 11.67 -11.25 -11.96
N TYR A 143 10.43 -10.88 -12.30
CA TYR A 143 9.49 -11.71 -13.05
C TYR A 143 9.20 -11.05 -14.39
N VAL A 144 9.27 -11.84 -15.46
CA VAL A 144 8.87 -11.40 -16.80
C VAL A 144 7.36 -11.54 -16.96
N VAL A 145 6.72 -10.49 -17.41
CA VAL A 145 5.26 -10.39 -17.59
C VAL A 145 4.94 -10.12 -19.06
N LYS A 146 3.90 -10.78 -19.57
CA LYS A 146 3.26 -10.47 -20.85
C LYS A 146 1.75 -10.43 -20.69
N TYR A 147 1.10 -9.57 -21.45
CA TYR A 147 -0.35 -9.58 -21.57
C TYR A 147 -0.77 -10.53 -22.70
N ALA A 148 -1.86 -11.27 -22.46
CA ALA A 148 -2.30 -12.31 -23.41
C ALA A 148 -2.78 -11.76 -24.77
N ASP A 149 -3.18 -10.50 -24.78
CA ASP A 149 -3.77 -9.78 -25.92
C ASP A 149 -2.84 -8.68 -26.48
N GLY A 150 -1.55 -8.73 -26.14
CA GLY A 150 -0.52 -7.85 -26.69
C GLY A 150 -0.02 -6.79 -25.71
N PRO A 151 1.03 -6.04 -26.09
CA PRO A 151 1.65 -5.03 -25.23
C PRO A 151 0.67 -3.97 -24.74
N ARG A 152 0.92 -3.45 -23.51
CA ARG A 152 0.09 -2.45 -22.85
C ARG A 152 0.97 -1.43 -22.12
N ASN A 153 0.51 -0.18 -22.09
CA ASN A 153 0.90 0.76 -21.03
C ASN A 153 0.02 0.48 -19.81
N ALA A 154 0.62 0.24 -18.65
CA ALA A 154 -0.12 -0.05 -17.43
C ALA A 154 0.46 0.71 -16.25
N GLU A 155 -0.40 1.12 -15.31
CA GLU A 155 -0.04 2.02 -14.21
C GLU A 155 -0.34 1.42 -12.84
N ALA A 156 -1.25 0.47 -12.74
CA ALA A 156 -1.67 -0.09 -11.47
C ALA A 156 -1.24 -1.55 -11.33
N LEU A 157 -0.57 -1.88 -10.22
CA LEU A 157 -0.26 -3.24 -9.81
C LEU A 157 -0.80 -3.48 -8.41
N MET A 158 -1.66 -4.47 -8.27
CA MET A 158 -2.34 -4.78 -7.02
C MET A 158 -2.14 -6.24 -6.65
N VAL A 159 -1.70 -6.49 -5.42
CA VAL A 159 -1.60 -7.86 -4.90
C VAL A 159 -2.79 -8.14 -3.98
N HIS A 160 -3.56 -9.18 -4.29
CA HIS A 160 -4.71 -9.53 -3.47
C HIS A 160 -4.29 -10.07 -2.10
N PRO A 161 -4.73 -9.45 -0.98
CA PRO A 161 -4.15 -9.67 0.35
C PRO A 161 -4.43 -11.04 0.95
N LYS A 162 -5.32 -11.84 0.37
CA LYS A 162 -5.62 -13.21 0.84
C LYS A 162 -5.03 -14.30 -0.06
N THR A 163 -4.96 -14.05 -1.36
CA THR A 163 -4.53 -15.08 -2.33
C THR A 163 -3.10 -14.88 -2.81
N GLY A 164 -2.53 -13.68 -2.66
CA GLY A 164 -1.23 -13.29 -3.21
C GLY A 164 -1.23 -13.18 -4.73
N ARG A 165 -2.40 -13.29 -5.38
CA ARG A 165 -2.51 -13.14 -6.83
C ARG A 165 -2.30 -11.69 -7.23
N VAL A 166 -1.53 -11.48 -8.28
CA VAL A 166 -1.21 -10.14 -8.80
C VAL A 166 -2.19 -9.79 -9.91
N TYR A 167 -2.66 -8.55 -9.86
CA TYR A 167 -3.52 -7.93 -10.86
C TYR A 167 -2.82 -6.67 -11.38
N ILE A 168 -3.04 -6.36 -12.66
CA ILE A 168 -2.53 -5.15 -13.33
C ILE A 168 -3.70 -4.49 -14.04
N ALA A 169 -3.80 -3.15 -13.94
CA ALA A 169 -4.73 -2.38 -14.77
C ALA A 169 -3.95 -1.54 -15.78
N ASP A 170 -4.35 -1.62 -17.05
CA ASP A 170 -3.75 -0.82 -18.10
C ASP A 170 -4.29 0.62 -18.08
N LYS A 171 -3.48 1.55 -18.59
CA LYS A 171 -3.81 2.96 -18.76
C LYS A 171 -4.29 3.22 -20.17
N ASN A 172 -5.55 3.54 -20.33
CA ASN A 172 -6.14 3.89 -21.62
C ASN A 172 -7.21 4.98 -21.42
N GLU A 173 -7.15 6.05 -22.21
CA GLU A 173 -8.09 7.19 -22.12
C GLU A 173 -9.54 6.76 -22.41
N ASP A 174 -9.73 5.82 -23.32
CA ASP A 174 -11.04 5.26 -23.69
C ASP A 174 -11.54 4.16 -22.74
N GLY A 175 -10.86 3.98 -21.61
CA GLY A 175 -11.10 2.89 -20.66
C GLY A 175 -10.16 1.70 -20.88
N GLY A 176 -9.73 1.10 -19.78
CA GLY A 176 -8.74 0.03 -19.76
C GLY A 176 -9.33 -1.32 -19.37
N HIS A 177 -8.42 -2.21 -18.99
CA HIS A 177 -8.72 -3.57 -18.58
C HIS A 177 -8.01 -3.90 -17.28
N LEU A 178 -8.65 -4.75 -16.49
CA LEU A 178 -8.00 -5.43 -15.38
C LEU A 178 -7.48 -6.78 -15.86
N TYR A 179 -6.20 -7.01 -15.68
CA TYR A 179 -5.52 -8.26 -16.01
C TYR A 179 -5.23 -9.06 -14.76
N GLU A 180 -5.50 -10.35 -14.81
CA GLU A 180 -5.19 -11.32 -13.77
C GLU A 180 -3.92 -12.09 -14.12
N GLY A 181 -2.96 -12.12 -13.19
CA GLY A 181 -1.76 -12.93 -13.29
C GLY A 181 -2.01 -14.41 -12.98
N PRO A 182 -1.00 -15.28 -13.17
CA PRO A 182 -1.07 -16.67 -12.73
C PRO A 182 -1.25 -16.76 -11.21
N ALA A 183 -1.71 -17.90 -10.70
CA ALA A 183 -1.93 -18.11 -9.27
C ALA A 183 -0.65 -17.85 -8.43
N ARG A 184 0.51 -18.10 -9.04
CA ARG A 184 1.84 -17.77 -8.50
C ARG A 184 2.74 -17.31 -9.64
N LEU A 185 3.52 -16.26 -9.39
CA LEU A 185 4.54 -15.81 -10.32
C LEU A 185 5.68 -16.84 -10.38
N SER A 186 6.24 -17.05 -11.57
CA SER A 186 7.35 -17.96 -11.83
C SER A 186 8.55 -17.20 -12.40
N THR A 187 9.73 -17.54 -11.92
CA THR A 187 11.01 -17.06 -12.47
C THR A 187 11.48 -17.86 -13.69
N SER A 188 10.92 -19.06 -13.88
CA SER A 188 11.24 -19.93 -15.02
C SER A 188 10.27 -19.71 -16.16
N GLY A 189 10.39 -18.56 -16.86
CA GLY A 189 9.56 -18.26 -18.02
C GLY A 189 8.74 -17.00 -17.87
N THR A 190 7.72 -16.88 -18.72
CA THR A 190 6.89 -15.68 -18.81
C THR A 190 5.57 -15.87 -18.05
N ASN A 191 5.23 -14.91 -17.21
CA ASN A 191 3.95 -14.86 -16.53
C ASN A 191 2.93 -14.18 -17.44
N ILE A 192 1.93 -14.92 -17.87
CA ILE A 192 0.89 -14.42 -18.80
C ILE A 192 -0.26 -13.85 -17.98
N PHE A 193 -0.50 -12.55 -18.14
CA PHE A 193 -1.62 -11.84 -17.57
C PHE A 193 -2.79 -11.80 -18.56
N ARG A 194 -4.00 -12.13 -18.10
CA ARG A 194 -5.20 -12.25 -18.93
C ARG A 194 -6.24 -11.21 -18.53
N PRO A 195 -6.92 -10.55 -19.50
CA PRO A 195 -7.98 -9.61 -19.18
C PRO A 195 -9.15 -10.35 -18.51
N VAL A 196 -9.65 -9.78 -17.40
CA VAL A 196 -10.76 -10.36 -16.61
C VAL A 196 -11.94 -9.40 -16.43
N ALA A 197 -11.72 -8.10 -16.65
CA ALA A 197 -12.77 -7.11 -16.61
C ALA A 197 -12.34 -5.87 -17.41
N THR A 198 -13.32 -5.10 -17.88
CA THR A 198 -13.11 -3.73 -18.37
C THR A 198 -13.17 -2.73 -17.21
N ILE A 199 -12.37 -1.68 -17.30
CA ILE A 199 -12.36 -0.57 -16.35
C ILE A 199 -12.65 0.72 -17.15
N ASP A 200 -13.81 1.30 -16.92
CA ASP A 200 -14.26 2.53 -17.57
C ASP A 200 -13.62 3.76 -16.86
N LEU A 201 -12.30 3.83 -16.91
CA LEU A 201 -11.49 4.86 -16.30
C LEU A 201 -10.09 4.90 -16.94
N TRP A 202 -9.56 6.09 -17.10
CA TRP A 202 -8.13 6.28 -17.37
C TRP A 202 -7.36 6.09 -16.07
N VAL A 203 -6.91 4.84 -15.85
CA VAL A 203 -6.34 4.39 -14.56
C VAL A 203 -4.94 4.94 -14.37
N THR A 204 -4.65 5.41 -13.16
CA THR A 204 -3.29 5.74 -12.70
C THR A 204 -2.83 4.83 -11.55
N ASP A 205 -3.73 4.29 -10.72
CA ASP A 205 -3.38 3.31 -9.69
C ASP A 205 -4.62 2.58 -9.15
N GLY A 206 -4.38 1.57 -8.31
CA GLY A 206 -5.43 0.82 -7.62
C GLY A 206 -4.92 0.07 -6.39
N ALA A 207 -5.84 -0.28 -5.51
CA ALA A 207 -5.52 -1.02 -4.29
C ALA A 207 -6.66 -1.95 -3.86
N PHE A 208 -6.30 -3.12 -3.31
CA PHE A 208 -7.25 -3.96 -2.58
C PHE A 208 -7.39 -3.49 -1.13
N SER A 209 -8.61 -3.59 -0.60
CA SER A 209 -8.82 -3.46 0.85
C SER A 209 -8.09 -4.57 1.61
N PRO A 210 -7.64 -4.35 2.87
CA PRO A 210 -6.89 -5.36 3.64
C PRO A 210 -7.65 -6.67 3.87
N ASP A 211 -8.98 -6.63 3.85
CA ASP A 211 -9.82 -7.83 3.92
C ASP A 211 -9.97 -8.55 2.57
N GLY A 212 -9.55 -7.91 1.46
CA GLY A 212 -9.64 -8.44 0.10
C GLY A 212 -11.03 -8.41 -0.51
N GLN A 213 -11.99 -7.72 0.11
CA GLN A 213 -13.39 -7.70 -0.36
C GLN A 213 -13.70 -6.52 -1.29
N GLN A 214 -12.80 -5.55 -1.37
CA GLN A 214 -12.93 -4.39 -2.25
C GLN A 214 -11.68 -4.19 -3.09
N LEU A 215 -11.88 -3.68 -4.29
CA LEU A 215 -10.86 -3.12 -5.15
C LEU A 215 -11.25 -1.67 -5.43
N VAL A 216 -10.32 -0.76 -5.25
CA VAL A 216 -10.45 0.62 -5.73
C VAL A 216 -9.46 0.86 -6.85
N VAL A 217 -9.87 1.61 -7.86
CA VAL A 217 -8.99 2.14 -8.90
C VAL A 217 -9.22 3.65 -9.00
N ARG A 218 -8.14 4.37 -9.24
CA ARG A 218 -8.20 5.81 -9.46
C ARG A 218 -7.64 6.19 -10.82
N GLY A 219 -8.04 7.34 -11.30
CA GLY A 219 -7.40 8.10 -12.35
C GLY A 219 -7.21 9.55 -11.88
N TYR A 220 -6.83 10.43 -12.78
CA TYR A 220 -6.53 11.84 -12.45
C TYR A 220 -7.71 12.58 -11.80
N PHE A 221 -8.93 12.36 -12.27
CA PHE A 221 -10.11 13.16 -11.92
C PHE A 221 -11.23 12.37 -11.25
N GLY A 222 -10.98 11.12 -10.88
CA GLY A 222 -11.99 10.26 -10.28
C GLY A 222 -11.50 8.86 -10.04
N GLY A 223 -12.39 8.02 -9.52
CA GLY A 223 -12.10 6.62 -9.31
C GLY A 223 -13.35 5.77 -9.27
N ILE A 224 -13.16 4.47 -9.21
CA ILE A 224 -14.22 3.48 -9.16
C ILE A 224 -13.94 2.50 -8.02
N ALA A 225 -14.98 2.19 -7.25
CA ALA A 225 -14.95 1.12 -6.25
C ALA A 225 -15.68 -0.12 -6.79
N TYR A 226 -15.10 -1.26 -6.51
CA TYR A 226 -15.64 -2.57 -6.84
C TYR A 226 -15.74 -3.44 -5.60
N ALA A 227 -16.85 -4.18 -5.44
CA ALA A 227 -16.85 -5.38 -4.59
C ALA A 227 -16.04 -6.47 -5.29
N TRP A 228 -15.24 -7.18 -4.52
CA TRP A 228 -14.43 -8.26 -5.03
C TRP A 228 -15.07 -9.61 -4.70
N ASN A 229 -15.54 -10.34 -5.72
CA ASN A 229 -16.22 -11.60 -5.57
C ASN A 229 -15.54 -12.67 -6.44
N ASP A 230 -14.94 -13.66 -5.83
CA ASP A 230 -14.35 -14.84 -6.48
C ASP A 230 -13.45 -14.49 -7.70
N GLY A 231 -12.59 -13.51 -7.54
CA GLY A 231 -11.67 -13.07 -8.60
C GLY A 231 -12.31 -12.16 -9.64
N ARG A 232 -13.50 -11.64 -9.42
CA ARG A 232 -14.20 -10.73 -10.33
C ARG A 232 -14.62 -9.42 -9.64
N PRO A 233 -14.33 -8.27 -10.25
CA PRO A 233 -14.79 -6.99 -9.76
C PRO A 233 -16.26 -6.76 -10.12
N LYS A 234 -17.07 -6.38 -9.16
CA LYS A 234 -18.45 -5.90 -9.34
C LYS A 234 -18.51 -4.43 -8.96
N ARG A 235 -18.77 -3.56 -9.93
CA ARG A 235 -18.81 -2.10 -9.70
C ARG A 235 -19.80 -1.76 -8.58
N GLN A 236 -19.35 -1.00 -7.58
CA GLN A 236 -20.15 -0.49 -6.48
C GLN A 236 -20.51 0.99 -6.67
N GLY A 237 -19.59 1.79 -7.22
CA GLY A 237 -19.82 3.20 -7.41
C GLY A 237 -18.57 3.99 -7.79
N ARG A 238 -18.71 5.31 -7.77
CA ARG A 238 -17.62 6.24 -7.97
C ARG A 238 -16.88 6.48 -6.65
N LEU A 239 -15.57 6.72 -6.75
CA LEU A 239 -14.75 7.26 -5.67
C LEU A 239 -14.65 8.77 -5.80
N ASN A 240 -14.80 9.45 -4.68
CA ASN A 240 -14.43 10.85 -4.58
C ASN A 240 -12.92 10.90 -4.30
N VAL A 241 -12.14 11.17 -5.32
CA VAL A 241 -10.71 11.41 -5.17
C VAL A 241 -10.44 12.87 -4.87
N PRO A 242 -9.42 13.21 -4.05
CA PRO A 242 -9.05 14.60 -3.83
C PRO A 242 -8.58 15.24 -5.14
N LEU A 243 -8.87 16.53 -5.30
CA LEU A 243 -8.34 17.28 -6.43
C LEU A 243 -6.85 17.55 -6.21
N GLN A 244 -6.02 16.88 -6.98
CA GLN A 244 -4.57 16.99 -6.97
C GLN A 244 -4.07 17.42 -8.35
N ARG A 245 -2.94 18.10 -8.40
CA ARG A 245 -2.39 18.60 -9.67
C ARG A 245 -2.11 17.47 -10.66
N GLN A 246 -1.55 16.37 -10.19
CA GLN A 246 -1.29 15.15 -10.94
C GLN A 246 -1.46 13.99 -9.96
N GLY A 247 -2.67 13.53 -9.83
CA GLY A 247 -3.03 12.51 -8.86
C GLY A 247 -2.71 11.11 -9.38
N GLU A 248 -1.71 10.43 -8.81
CA GLU A 248 -1.20 9.18 -9.34
C GLU A 248 -1.57 7.96 -8.49
N SER A 249 -1.35 8.00 -7.18
CA SER A 249 -1.39 6.78 -6.37
C SER A 249 -2.57 6.70 -5.40
N VAL A 250 -2.98 5.48 -5.05
CA VAL A 250 -3.96 5.20 -4.01
C VAL A 250 -3.59 3.93 -3.23
N THR A 251 -3.71 3.98 -1.91
CA THR A 251 -3.59 2.81 -1.05
C THR A 251 -4.60 2.85 0.09
N TYR A 252 -4.94 1.71 0.66
CA TYR A 252 -5.63 1.65 1.95
C TYR A 252 -4.65 1.85 3.10
N THR A 253 -5.10 2.43 4.19
CA THR A 253 -4.41 2.29 5.48
C THR A 253 -4.41 0.82 5.90
N PRO A 254 -3.43 0.35 6.70
CA PRO A 254 -3.34 -1.07 7.08
C PRO A 254 -4.57 -1.61 7.80
N ASP A 255 -5.29 -0.75 8.53
CA ASP A 255 -6.56 -1.07 9.20
C ASP A 255 -7.79 -1.01 8.28
N GLY A 256 -7.61 -0.56 7.03
CA GLY A 256 -8.68 -0.42 6.05
C GLY A 256 -9.66 0.72 6.32
N SER A 257 -9.38 1.60 7.28
CA SER A 257 -10.32 2.66 7.68
C SER A 257 -10.32 3.87 6.74
N ARG A 258 -9.26 4.08 5.97
CA ARG A 258 -9.08 5.21 5.04
C ARG A 258 -8.40 4.79 3.74
N LEU A 259 -8.58 5.63 2.74
CA LEU A 259 -7.76 5.66 1.53
C LEU A 259 -6.76 6.80 1.65
N MET A 260 -5.54 6.58 1.14
CA MET A 260 -4.50 7.59 1.04
C MET A 260 -4.19 7.80 -0.44
N TYR A 261 -4.24 9.05 -0.89
CA TYR A 261 -4.08 9.45 -2.28
C TYR A 261 -2.82 10.29 -2.47
N GLY A 262 -1.88 9.79 -3.24
CA GLY A 262 -0.65 10.51 -3.58
C GLY A 262 -0.75 11.25 -4.92
N SER A 263 0.19 12.13 -5.16
CA SER A 263 0.37 12.83 -6.43
C SER A 263 1.84 12.99 -6.76
N GLU A 264 2.14 13.23 -8.01
CA GLU A 264 3.48 13.61 -8.45
C GLU A 264 3.84 15.05 -8.11
N GLY A 265 5.11 15.37 -8.31
CA GLY A 265 5.73 16.66 -8.14
C GLY A 265 6.58 16.73 -6.86
N LYS A 266 7.47 17.70 -6.81
CA LYS A 266 8.20 18.01 -5.57
C LYS A 266 7.22 18.50 -4.51
N ASP A 267 7.49 18.14 -3.26
CA ASP A 267 6.61 18.44 -2.13
C ASP A 267 5.17 17.95 -2.38
N SER A 268 5.04 16.77 -2.98
CA SER A 268 3.74 16.21 -3.35
C SER A 268 2.91 15.82 -2.12
N PRO A 269 1.61 16.21 -2.09
CA PRO A 269 0.74 15.87 -0.98
C PRO A 269 0.21 14.44 -1.10
N VAL A 270 0.20 13.73 0.03
CA VAL A 270 -0.60 12.52 0.25
C VAL A 270 -1.80 12.88 1.11
N GLN A 271 -3.00 12.67 0.60
CA GLN A 271 -4.25 13.13 1.21
C GLN A 271 -5.16 11.96 1.58
N PRO A 272 -5.77 11.99 2.78
CA PRO A 272 -6.72 10.96 3.19
C PRO A 272 -8.06 11.11 2.47
N GLY A 273 -8.73 9.99 2.27
CA GLY A 273 -10.09 9.93 1.75
C GLY A 273 -10.92 8.83 2.41
N SER A 274 -12.24 8.89 2.18
CA SER A 274 -13.18 7.94 2.75
C SER A 274 -13.17 6.62 1.98
N VAL A 275 -13.31 5.52 2.70
CA VAL A 275 -13.50 4.18 2.13
C VAL A 275 -14.94 4.04 1.60
N PRO A 276 -15.15 3.43 0.41
CA PRO A 276 -16.49 3.20 -0.13
C PRO A 276 -17.33 2.31 0.79
N GLY A 277 -18.57 2.70 1.06
CA GLY A 277 -19.49 1.93 1.92
C GLY A 277 -19.27 2.11 3.42
N GLY A 278 -18.25 2.80 3.86
CA GLY A 278 -18.08 3.26 5.24
C GLY A 278 -19.04 4.40 5.52
N GLY A 279 -20.20 4.12 6.10
CA GLY A 279 -21.14 5.15 6.49
C GLY A 279 -20.54 6.05 7.56
N SER A 280 -20.15 7.29 7.21
CA SER A 280 -20.03 8.35 8.19
C SER A 280 -21.41 8.59 8.76
N GLY A 281 -21.66 8.12 9.98
CA GLY A 281 -22.86 8.43 10.74
C GLY A 281 -22.90 9.91 11.15
N SER A 282 -23.01 10.80 10.18
CA SER A 282 -23.46 12.17 10.40
C SER A 282 -25.00 12.13 10.45
N LYS A 283 -25.56 11.91 11.63
CA LYS A 283 -26.95 12.29 11.91
C LYS A 283 -27.00 13.82 11.85
N SER A 284 -27.59 14.35 10.79
CA SER A 284 -28.09 15.72 10.78
C SER A 284 -29.07 15.87 11.95
N PRO A 285 -29.01 16.99 12.73
CA PRO A 285 -30.06 17.27 13.70
C PRO A 285 -31.37 17.49 12.93
N SER A 286 -32.40 16.71 13.27
CA SER A 286 -33.76 17.01 12.83
C SER A 286 -34.16 18.35 13.44
N GLU A 287 -34.36 19.36 12.63
CA GLU A 287 -35.08 20.54 13.03
C GLU A 287 -36.51 20.14 13.41
N GLY A 288 -36.79 20.21 14.69
CA GLY A 288 -38.14 20.13 15.22
C GLY A 288 -38.86 21.42 14.83
N VAL A 289 -39.89 21.26 14.00
CA VAL A 289 -40.87 22.30 13.79
C VAL A 289 -41.83 22.28 14.97
N VAL A 290 -41.90 23.39 15.70
CA VAL A 290 -42.99 23.74 16.61
C VAL A 290 -44.00 24.58 15.85
#